data_54c45561efb8516f8c26e42fa5549e55
#
_entry.id   54c45561efb8516f8c26e42fa5549e55
#
_cell.length_a   1.000
_cell.length_b   1.000
_cell.length_c   1.000
_cell.angle_alpha   90.00
_cell.angle_beta   90.00
_cell.angle_gamma   90.00
#
_symmetry.space_group_name_H-M   'P 1'
#
loop_
_entity.id
_entity.type
_entity.pdbx_description
1 polymer ?
#
loop_
_entity_poly.entity_id
_entity_poly.type
_entity_poly.pdbx_seq_one_letter_code
_entity_poly.pdbx_strand_id
1 'polypeptide(L)'
;YHACAFNCLYCQNYHFKKHTFSTKKITAKNLAGAVDKKTNCICYFGGDPTPQILHAIKTSKIAIKDADGRILRICWETNGAMQEPFLTMMADLSLKSGGCIKFDLKAWDPGIHHALCGVTNTKTIENFQTLAGWTKKRPQPPLLIASTLLVPGYVDEPEVSEIAGFISSLHPEIPYSLLAFYPQFYLNDLPTTSRSHALRCRDAAEKAGLRNVHIGNVHLLAEGY
;
A
#
# COMPACT_ATOMS: atom_id res chain seq x y z
N TYR A 1 -6.56 10.53 -4.35
CA TYR A 1 -6.27 10.54 -5.80
C TYR A 1 -7.17 9.57 -6.55
N HIS A 2 -7.57 9.92 -7.78
CA HIS A 2 -8.61 9.17 -8.49
C HIS A 2 -8.07 8.19 -9.54
N ALA A 3 -6.85 8.38 -10.06
CA ALA A 3 -6.27 7.49 -11.05
C ALA A 3 -5.59 6.28 -10.38
N CYS A 4 -5.43 5.19 -11.15
CA CYS A 4 -4.65 4.02 -10.77
C CYS A 4 -4.16 3.32 -12.04
N ALA A 5 -2.94 2.82 -12.04
CA ALA A 5 -2.38 2.03 -13.13
C ALA A 5 -2.89 0.58 -13.17
N PHE A 6 -3.45 0.08 -12.05
CA PHE A 6 -4.01 -1.27 -11.94
C PHE A 6 -5.52 -1.28 -12.20
N ASN A 7 -6.04 -2.45 -12.60
CA ASN A 7 -7.45 -2.72 -12.83
C ASN A 7 -7.97 -3.86 -11.94
N CYS A 8 -7.69 -3.78 -10.63
CA CYS A 8 -8.04 -4.84 -9.70
C CYS A 8 -9.54 -5.16 -9.73
N LEU A 9 -9.87 -6.45 -9.87
CA LEU A 9 -11.26 -6.94 -9.96
C LEU A 9 -12.05 -6.71 -8.66
N TYR A 10 -11.35 -6.56 -7.53
CA TYR A 10 -11.90 -6.27 -6.19
C TYR A 10 -11.73 -4.82 -5.74
N CYS A 11 -11.56 -3.88 -6.67
CA CYS A 11 -11.21 -2.50 -6.33
C CYS A 11 -12.30 -1.81 -5.50
N GLN A 12 -11.99 -1.42 -4.26
CA GLN A 12 -12.90 -0.65 -3.40
C GLN A 12 -13.16 0.76 -3.94
N ASN A 13 -12.19 1.29 -4.67
CA ASN A 13 -12.19 2.64 -5.21
C ASN A 13 -12.52 2.71 -6.71
N TYR A 14 -13.16 1.64 -7.26
CA TYR A 14 -13.46 1.56 -8.70
C TYR A 14 -14.25 2.77 -9.23
N HIS A 15 -15.11 3.35 -8.41
CA HIS A 15 -15.91 4.53 -8.74
C HIS A 15 -15.03 5.78 -8.92
N PHE A 16 -13.91 5.91 -8.22
CA PHE A 16 -12.97 7.03 -8.38
C PHE A 16 -12.33 7.04 -9.77
N LYS A 17 -12.07 5.88 -10.35
CA LYS A 17 -11.52 5.78 -11.71
C LYS A 17 -12.47 6.36 -12.76
N LYS A 18 -13.78 6.22 -12.58
CA LYS A 18 -14.81 6.81 -13.47
C LYS A 18 -14.78 8.35 -13.47
N HIS A 19 -14.31 8.94 -12.40
CA HIS A 19 -14.29 10.40 -12.19
C HIS A 19 -12.91 11.04 -12.40
N THR A 20 -11.90 10.28 -12.84
CA THR A 20 -10.50 10.76 -12.99
C THR A 20 -10.41 12.06 -13.82
N PHE A 21 -11.23 12.20 -14.87
CA PHE A 21 -11.22 13.36 -15.76
C PHE A 21 -12.35 14.35 -15.52
N SER A 22 -13.36 14.01 -14.74
CA SER A 22 -14.58 14.82 -14.54
C SER A 22 -14.59 15.66 -13.25
N THR A 23 -13.64 15.43 -12.35
CA THR A 23 -13.60 16.11 -11.05
C THR A 23 -12.87 17.45 -11.12
N LYS A 24 -13.28 18.38 -10.22
CA LYS A 24 -12.59 19.66 -10.06
C LYS A 24 -11.13 19.46 -9.70
N LYS A 25 -10.23 20.02 -10.52
CA LYS A 25 -8.80 19.99 -10.27
C LYS A 25 -8.43 20.93 -9.11
N ILE A 26 -7.68 20.43 -8.16
CA ILE A 26 -7.18 21.18 -7.01
C ILE A 26 -5.68 21.40 -7.21
N THR A 27 -5.20 22.62 -7.05
CA THR A 27 -3.76 22.93 -7.16
C THR A 27 -3.00 22.38 -5.94
N ALA A 28 -1.71 22.09 -6.10
CA ALA A 28 -0.86 21.64 -4.99
C ALA A 28 -0.84 22.67 -3.84
N LYS A 29 -0.90 23.97 -4.15
CA LYS A 29 -0.96 25.05 -3.16
C LYS A 29 -2.27 25.00 -2.35
N ASN A 30 -3.40 24.82 -3.03
CA ASN A 30 -4.70 24.76 -2.36
C ASN A 30 -4.81 23.49 -1.49
N LEU A 31 -4.28 22.35 -1.96
CA LEU A 31 -4.26 21.13 -1.16
C LEU A 31 -3.34 21.26 0.06
N ALA A 32 -2.16 21.86 -0.10
CA ALA A 32 -1.27 22.14 1.03
C ALA A 32 -1.91 23.11 2.04
N GLY A 33 -2.63 24.12 1.57
CA GLY A 33 -3.37 25.08 2.43
C GLY A 33 -4.52 24.47 3.23
N ALA A 34 -4.95 23.23 2.93
CA ALA A 34 -5.91 22.49 3.74
C ALA A 34 -5.29 21.83 4.99
N VAL A 35 -3.96 21.82 5.09
CA VAL A 35 -3.21 21.29 6.24
C VAL A 35 -3.25 22.30 7.38
N ASP A 36 -3.97 21.98 8.44
CA ASP A 36 -4.10 22.84 9.61
C ASP A 36 -3.05 22.53 10.69
N LYS A 37 -3.09 23.28 11.81
CA LYS A 37 -2.16 23.08 12.94
C LYS A 37 -2.33 21.77 13.68
N LYS A 38 -3.46 21.05 13.50
CA LYS A 38 -3.75 19.75 14.11
C LYS A 38 -3.34 18.58 13.25
N THR A 39 -3.06 18.84 11.96
CA THR A 39 -2.66 17.82 10.98
C THR A 39 -1.20 17.42 11.21
N ASN A 40 -0.95 16.16 11.56
CA ASN A 40 0.39 15.61 11.80
C ASN A 40 0.86 14.65 10.70
N CYS A 41 -0.01 14.29 9.75
CA CYS A 41 0.30 13.41 8.65
C CYS A 41 -0.54 13.73 7.41
N ILE A 42 0.08 13.67 6.24
CA ILE A 42 -0.60 13.57 4.96
C ILE A 42 -0.40 12.15 4.46
N CYS A 43 -1.48 11.41 4.27
CA CYS A 43 -1.44 10.09 3.67
C CYS A 43 -2.04 10.13 2.26
N TYR A 44 -1.23 9.82 1.26
CA TYR A 44 -1.66 9.78 -0.14
C TYR A 44 -2.12 8.37 -0.49
N PHE A 45 -3.39 8.23 -0.82
CA PHE A 45 -4.03 6.98 -1.21
C PHE A 45 -5.25 7.25 -2.10
N GLY A 46 -6.12 6.27 -2.30
CA GLY A 46 -7.36 6.39 -3.07
C GLY A 46 -7.38 5.42 -4.23
N GLY A 47 -7.23 5.88 -5.49
CA GLY A 47 -6.88 5.01 -6.61
C GLY A 47 -5.45 4.49 -6.42
N ASP A 48 -4.51 5.33 -6.77
CA ASP A 48 -3.08 5.19 -6.46
C ASP A 48 -2.44 6.59 -6.61
N PRO A 49 -1.49 7.00 -5.77
CA PRO A 49 -0.86 8.32 -5.89
C PRO A 49 0.07 8.44 -7.11
N THR A 50 0.54 7.32 -7.66
CA THR A 50 1.58 7.29 -8.72
C THR A 50 1.20 8.06 -9.98
N PRO A 51 0.01 7.95 -10.56
CA PRO A 51 -0.34 8.70 -11.76
C PRO A 51 -0.35 10.23 -11.56
N GLN A 52 -0.41 10.68 -10.31
CA GLN A 52 -0.43 12.10 -9.93
C GLN A 52 0.71 12.46 -8.98
N ILE A 53 1.80 11.70 -9.01
CA ILE A 53 2.91 11.76 -8.05
C ILE A 53 3.56 13.15 -7.98
N LEU A 54 3.74 13.83 -9.10
CA LEU A 54 4.33 15.18 -9.13
C LEU A 54 3.48 16.19 -8.36
N HIS A 55 2.15 16.07 -8.44
CA HIS A 55 1.24 16.90 -7.66
C HIS A 55 1.39 16.61 -6.16
N ALA A 56 1.42 15.34 -5.77
CA ALA A 56 1.60 14.92 -4.37
C ALA A 56 2.95 15.38 -3.79
N ILE A 57 4.05 15.21 -4.54
CA ILE A 57 5.38 15.69 -4.15
C ILE A 57 5.39 17.21 -3.96
N LYS A 58 4.81 17.96 -4.91
CA LYS A 58 4.73 19.43 -4.82
C LYS A 58 3.90 19.86 -3.62
N THR A 59 2.75 19.23 -3.39
CA THR A 59 1.91 19.48 -2.22
C THR A 59 2.67 19.24 -0.92
N SER A 60 3.35 18.08 -0.81
CA SER A 60 4.14 17.72 0.38
C SER A 60 5.23 18.73 0.68
N LYS A 61 5.99 19.17 -0.35
CA LYS A 61 7.06 20.17 -0.17
C LYS A 61 6.52 21.51 0.34
N ILE A 62 5.37 21.96 -0.19
CA ILE A 62 4.73 23.20 0.28
C ILE A 62 4.26 23.01 1.73
N ALA A 63 3.52 21.94 2.02
CA ALA A 63 2.95 21.67 3.34
C ALA A 63 4.04 21.54 4.43
N ILE A 64 5.15 20.84 4.13
CA ILE A 64 6.29 20.71 5.06
C ILE A 64 6.92 22.09 5.34
N LYS A 65 7.10 22.92 4.30
CA LYS A 65 7.61 24.27 4.46
C LYS A 65 6.70 25.13 5.34
N ASP A 66 5.38 25.07 5.09
CA ASP A 66 4.37 25.84 5.82
C ASP A 66 4.14 25.31 7.25
N ALA A 67 4.56 24.07 7.53
CA ALA A 67 4.52 23.50 8.87
C ALA A 67 5.53 24.13 9.84
N ASP A 68 6.52 24.85 9.34
CA ASP A 68 7.46 25.68 10.12
C ASP A 68 8.08 24.92 11.33
N GLY A 69 8.73 23.80 11.05
CA GLY A 69 9.38 22.94 12.04
C GLY A 69 8.45 21.99 12.82
N ARG A 70 7.13 22.09 12.68
CA ARG A 70 6.21 21.06 13.21
C ARG A 70 6.41 19.73 12.51
N ILE A 71 6.14 18.66 13.25
CA ILE A 71 6.11 17.31 12.66
C ILE A 71 4.91 17.22 11.70
N LEU A 72 5.19 17.01 10.41
CA LEU A 72 4.21 16.70 9.39
C LEU A 72 4.72 15.51 8.57
N ARG A 73 4.22 14.31 8.87
CA ARG A 73 4.63 13.08 8.21
C ARG A 73 4.02 12.98 6.83
N ILE A 74 4.79 12.49 5.87
CA ILE A 74 4.31 12.18 4.51
C ILE A 74 4.28 10.68 4.34
N CYS A 75 3.08 10.14 4.19
CA CYS A 75 2.82 8.71 4.06
C CYS A 75 2.17 8.39 2.72
N TRP A 76 2.38 7.17 2.25
CA TRP A 76 1.84 6.69 0.96
C TRP A 76 1.28 5.29 1.12
N GLU A 77 0.14 5.05 0.47
CA GLU A 77 -0.39 3.71 0.20
C GLU A 77 -0.43 3.54 -1.30
N THR A 78 0.31 2.56 -1.83
CA THR A 78 0.55 2.45 -3.26
C THR A 78 0.69 1.00 -3.71
N ASN A 79 0.32 0.73 -4.98
CA ASN A 79 0.65 -0.52 -5.64
C ASN A 79 2.15 -0.66 -5.97
N GLY A 80 2.93 0.39 -5.80
CA GLY A 80 4.38 0.38 -5.96
C GLY A 80 4.92 0.31 -7.39
N ALA A 81 4.07 0.28 -8.42
CA ALA A 81 4.50 0.09 -9.81
C ALA A 81 4.89 1.40 -10.50
N MET A 82 5.68 2.25 -9.84
CA MET A 82 6.14 3.53 -10.38
C MET A 82 7.55 3.44 -10.98
N GLN A 83 7.93 4.45 -11.75
CA GLN A 83 9.30 4.62 -12.23
C GLN A 83 10.23 5.02 -11.08
N GLU A 84 11.47 4.55 -11.14
CA GLU A 84 12.49 4.69 -10.08
C GLU A 84 12.72 6.14 -9.62
N PRO A 85 12.81 7.17 -10.47
CA PRO A 85 12.98 8.55 -10.00
C PRO A 85 11.85 9.02 -9.07
N PHE A 86 10.61 8.59 -9.34
CA PHE A 86 9.45 8.93 -8.50
C PHE A 86 9.44 8.15 -7.19
N LEU A 87 9.87 6.88 -7.22
CA LEU A 87 10.07 6.06 -6.05
C LEU A 87 11.06 6.72 -5.09
N THR A 88 12.20 7.16 -5.62
CA THR A 88 13.25 7.85 -4.85
C THR A 88 12.74 9.15 -4.23
N MET A 89 12.02 9.99 -4.99
CA MET A 89 11.44 11.24 -4.48
C MET A 89 10.41 10.99 -3.37
N MET A 90 9.58 9.96 -3.51
CA MET A 90 8.57 9.56 -2.53
C MET A 90 9.24 9.06 -1.25
N ALA A 91 10.24 8.22 -1.39
CA ALA A 91 11.00 7.65 -0.28
C ALA A 91 11.76 8.72 0.52
N ASP A 92 12.40 9.66 -0.17
CA ASP A 92 13.12 10.77 0.46
C ASP A 92 12.20 11.66 1.30
N LEU A 93 11.01 11.98 0.78
CA LEU A 93 9.99 12.74 1.52
C LEU A 93 9.56 12.01 2.80
N SER A 94 9.23 10.70 2.70
CA SER A 94 8.83 9.92 3.86
C SER A 94 9.95 9.73 4.86
N LEU A 95 11.17 9.47 4.38
CA LEU A 95 12.34 9.31 5.24
C LEU A 95 12.60 10.57 6.08
N LYS A 96 12.60 11.74 5.44
CA LYS A 96 12.88 13.04 6.09
C LYS A 96 11.76 13.52 7.01
N SER A 97 10.51 13.23 6.67
CA SER A 97 9.34 13.68 7.43
C SER A 97 8.92 12.74 8.57
N GLY A 98 9.54 11.55 8.69
CA GLY A 98 9.11 10.53 9.65
C GLY A 98 7.88 9.73 9.21
N GLY A 99 7.48 9.83 7.94
CA GLY A 99 6.36 9.08 7.35
C GLY A 99 6.76 7.68 6.89
N CYS A 100 5.84 6.96 6.25
CA CYS A 100 6.05 5.61 5.75
C CYS A 100 5.48 5.42 4.34
N ILE A 101 5.89 4.32 3.70
CA ILE A 101 5.38 3.88 2.42
C ILE A 101 4.84 2.47 2.59
N LYS A 102 3.53 2.31 2.43
CA LYS A 102 2.87 1.01 2.44
C LYS A 102 2.67 0.53 1.00
N PHE A 103 3.29 -0.59 0.67
CA PHE A 103 3.13 -1.28 -0.60
C PHE A 103 2.05 -2.34 -0.51
N ASP A 104 1.16 -2.35 -1.48
CA ASP A 104 0.23 -3.45 -1.69
C ASP A 104 0.88 -4.54 -2.55
N LEU A 105 1.42 -5.59 -1.92
CA LEU A 105 1.88 -6.81 -2.58
C LEU A 105 0.68 -7.73 -2.79
N LYS A 106 0.06 -7.65 -3.97
CA LYS A 106 -1.29 -8.18 -4.17
C LYS A 106 -1.34 -9.68 -4.43
N ALA A 107 -0.31 -10.24 -5.03
CA ALA A 107 -0.06 -11.66 -5.20
C ALA A 107 1.41 -11.87 -5.55
N TRP A 108 1.95 -13.07 -5.26
CA TRP A 108 3.30 -13.48 -5.62
C TRP A 108 3.37 -14.03 -7.03
N ASP A 109 2.50 -14.99 -7.36
CA ASP A 109 2.44 -15.56 -8.69
C ASP A 109 2.03 -14.50 -9.72
N PRO A 110 2.82 -14.27 -10.79
CA PRO A 110 2.55 -13.22 -11.77
C PRO A 110 1.26 -13.47 -12.56
N GLY A 111 0.83 -14.73 -12.72
CA GLY A 111 -0.42 -15.09 -13.38
C GLY A 111 -1.63 -14.73 -12.51
N ILE A 112 -1.58 -15.06 -11.20
CA ILE A 112 -2.60 -14.66 -10.22
C ILE A 112 -2.66 -13.14 -10.13
N HIS A 113 -1.50 -12.49 -10.04
CA HIS A 113 -1.44 -11.02 -10.01
C HIS A 113 -2.04 -10.41 -11.28
N HIS A 114 -1.71 -10.94 -12.45
CA HIS A 114 -2.27 -10.46 -13.70
C HIS A 114 -3.78 -10.68 -13.78
N ALA A 115 -4.27 -11.87 -13.37
CA ALA A 115 -5.70 -12.18 -13.34
C ALA A 115 -6.47 -11.22 -12.41
N LEU A 116 -5.94 -10.94 -11.22
CA LEU A 116 -6.60 -10.09 -10.23
C LEU A 116 -6.46 -8.59 -10.51
N CYS A 117 -5.35 -8.14 -11.08
CA CYS A 117 -4.98 -6.72 -11.15
C CYS A 117 -4.81 -6.17 -12.58
N GLY A 118 -4.85 -7.04 -13.62
CA GLY A 118 -4.72 -6.67 -15.02
C GLY A 118 -3.29 -6.33 -15.47
N VAL A 119 -2.29 -6.51 -14.60
CA VAL A 119 -0.86 -6.23 -14.84
C VAL A 119 0.00 -7.24 -14.08
N THR A 120 1.29 -7.37 -14.43
CA THR A 120 2.26 -8.18 -13.67
C THR A 120 2.71 -7.47 -12.41
N ASN A 121 3.24 -8.22 -11.43
CA ASN A 121 3.78 -7.70 -10.18
C ASN A 121 5.27 -7.29 -10.26
N THR A 122 5.93 -7.53 -11.38
CA THR A 122 7.39 -7.37 -11.55
C THR A 122 7.88 -6.02 -11.02
N LYS A 123 7.26 -4.92 -11.46
CA LYS A 123 7.70 -3.58 -11.07
C LYS A 123 7.46 -3.27 -9.60
N THR A 124 6.38 -3.78 -9.03
CA THR A 124 6.08 -3.66 -7.58
C THR A 124 7.15 -4.37 -6.76
N ILE A 125 7.52 -5.60 -7.14
CA ILE A 125 8.55 -6.40 -6.45
C ILE A 125 9.92 -5.73 -6.53
N GLU A 126 10.36 -5.29 -7.72
CA GLU A 126 11.62 -4.56 -7.91
C GLU A 126 11.69 -3.30 -7.04
N ASN A 127 10.64 -2.52 -7.03
CA ASN A 127 10.58 -1.28 -6.26
C ASN A 127 10.52 -1.53 -4.75
N PHE A 128 9.82 -2.57 -4.31
CA PHE A 128 9.82 -2.97 -2.91
C PHE A 128 11.23 -3.39 -2.46
N GLN A 129 11.91 -4.22 -3.24
CA GLN A 129 13.29 -4.63 -2.98
C GLN A 129 14.24 -3.43 -2.90
N THR A 130 14.10 -2.47 -3.81
CA THR A 130 14.89 -1.23 -3.82
C THR A 130 14.70 -0.46 -2.51
N LEU A 131 13.46 -0.28 -2.04
CA LEU A 131 13.16 0.45 -0.80
C LEU A 131 13.53 -0.33 0.47
N ALA A 132 13.52 -1.65 0.44
CA ALA A 132 13.98 -2.45 1.57
C ALA A 132 15.43 -2.12 1.94
N GLY A 133 16.29 -1.81 0.96
CA GLY A 133 17.64 -1.30 1.20
C GLY A 133 17.73 0.04 1.94
N TRP A 134 16.61 0.79 2.01
CA TRP A 134 16.55 2.08 2.71
C TRP A 134 16.10 1.95 4.17
N THR A 135 15.59 0.82 4.61
CA THR A 135 15.08 0.61 5.97
C THR A 135 16.14 0.90 7.03
N LYS A 136 17.41 0.57 6.74
CA LYS A 136 18.55 0.86 7.63
C LYS A 136 18.80 2.35 7.86
N LYS A 137 18.34 3.24 6.96
CA LYS A 137 18.51 4.70 7.11
C LYS A 137 17.65 5.27 8.24
N ARG A 138 16.54 4.61 8.56
CA ARG A 138 15.64 4.94 9.67
C ARG A 138 14.92 3.67 10.14
N PRO A 139 15.40 3.02 11.19
CA PRO A 139 14.77 1.82 11.74
C PRO A 139 13.39 2.09 12.35
N GLN A 140 13.19 3.25 13.00
CA GLN A 140 11.94 3.62 13.64
C GLN A 140 11.59 5.11 13.44
N PRO A 141 10.34 5.44 13.17
CA PRO A 141 9.27 4.54 12.72
C PRO A 141 9.60 3.89 11.37
N PRO A 142 9.06 2.70 11.03
CA PRO A 142 9.42 1.98 9.81
C PRO A 142 9.14 2.82 8.56
N LEU A 143 10.10 2.86 7.62
CA LEU A 143 9.93 3.55 6.34
C LEU A 143 9.05 2.74 5.39
N LEU A 144 9.25 1.42 5.35
CA LEU A 144 8.59 0.50 4.43
C LEU A 144 7.66 -0.43 5.19
N ILE A 145 6.46 -0.60 4.67
CA ILE A 145 5.43 -1.50 5.18
C ILE A 145 4.85 -2.27 3.99
N ALA A 146 4.57 -3.56 4.17
CA ALA A 146 3.87 -4.38 3.19
C ALA A 146 2.42 -4.61 3.60
N SER A 147 1.53 -4.78 2.63
CA SER A 147 0.17 -5.26 2.85
C SER A 147 -0.29 -6.18 1.71
N THR A 148 -1.14 -7.14 2.06
CA THR A 148 -1.76 -8.08 1.10
C THR A 148 -3.22 -8.27 1.46
N LEU A 149 -4.11 -8.20 0.47
CA LEU A 149 -5.52 -8.49 0.62
C LEU A 149 -5.72 -10.00 0.45
N LEU A 150 -6.29 -10.65 1.46
CA LEU A 150 -6.56 -12.09 1.49
C LEU A 150 -7.82 -12.42 0.68
N VAL A 151 -7.67 -12.60 -0.63
CA VAL A 151 -8.76 -12.92 -1.54
C VAL A 151 -8.96 -14.43 -1.55
N PRO A 152 -10.08 -14.97 -1.01
CA PRO A 152 -10.27 -16.42 -0.86
C PRO A 152 -10.18 -17.15 -2.18
N GLY A 153 -9.40 -18.25 -2.23
CA GLY A 153 -9.17 -19.07 -3.41
C GLY A 153 -8.13 -18.52 -4.40
N TYR A 154 -7.62 -17.32 -4.17
CA TYR A 154 -6.56 -16.71 -4.99
C TYR A 154 -5.32 -16.37 -4.18
N VAL A 155 -5.50 -15.70 -3.04
CA VAL A 155 -4.41 -15.25 -2.18
C VAL A 155 -4.60 -15.91 -0.81
N ASP A 156 -4.23 -17.17 -0.77
CA ASP A 156 -4.30 -18.05 0.39
C ASP A 156 -2.90 -18.29 0.97
N GLU A 157 -2.74 -19.28 1.85
CA GLU A 157 -1.49 -19.55 2.57
C GLU A 157 -0.25 -19.71 1.65
N PRO A 158 -0.32 -20.37 0.46
CA PRO A 158 0.85 -20.48 -0.41
C PRO A 158 1.35 -19.13 -0.92
N GLU A 159 0.44 -18.29 -1.44
CA GLU A 159 0.78 -16.95 -1.92
C GLU A 159 1.37 -16.07 -0.80
N VAL A 160 0.75 -16.11 0.39
CA VAL A 160 1.20 -15.36 1.55
C VAL A 160 2.58 -15.84 2.02
N SER A 161 2.85 -17.16 2.00
CA SER A 161 4.15 -17.74 2.35
C SER A 161 5.26 -17.24 1.43
N GLU A 162 5.02 -17.21 0.11
CA GLU A 162 5.99 -16.72 -0.87
C GLU A 162 6.27 -15.22 -0.71
N ILE A 163 5.21 -14.40 -0.57
CA ILE A 163 5.35 -12.96 -0.30
C ILE A 163 6.14 -12.74 0.99
N ALA A 164 5.81 -13.46 2.06
CA ALA A 164 6.46 -13.31 3.35
C ALA A 164 7.92 -13.79 3.32
N GLY A 165 8.22 -14.88 2.60
CA GLY A 165 9.58 -15.35 2.34
C GLY A 165 10.43 -14.30 1.62
N PHE A 166 9.87 -13.67 0.59
CA PHE A 166 10.49 -12.56 -0.10
C PHE A 166 10.78 -11.38 0.85
N ILE A 167 9.77 -10.91 1.60
CA ILE A 167 9.93 -9.78 2.52
C ILE A 167 10.98 -10.12 3.60
N SER A 168 10.91 -11.31 4.20
CA SER A 168 11.83 -11.73 5.28
C SER A 168 13.28 -11.86 4.79
N SER A 169 13.49 -12.29 3.54
CA SER A 169 14.82 -12.34 2.92
C SER A 169 15.47 -10.96 2.77
N LEU A 170 14.66 -9.90 2.64
CA LEU A 170 15.12 -8.52 2.61
C LEU A 170 15.37 -7.96 4.01
N HIS A 171 14.36 -8.06 4.89
CA HIS A 171 14.46 -7.67 6.29
C HIS A 171 13.27 -8.23 7.12
N PRO A 172 13.50 -9.10 8.11
CA PRO A 172 12.43 -9.80 8.84
C PRO A 172 11.56 -8.88 9.73
N GLU A 173 12.02 -7.66 10.02
CA GLU A 173 11.28 -6.67 10.83
C GLU A 173 10.37 -5.76 9.98
N ILE A 174 10.36 -5.86 8.66
CA ILE A 174 9.41 -5.07 7.84
C ILE A 174 7.99 -5.46 8.25
N PRO A 175 7.15 -4.50 8.68
CA PRO A 175 5.77 -4.80 9.05
C PRO A 175 4.98 -5.30 7.84
N TYR A 176 4.21 -6.38 8.05
CA TYR A 176 3.36 -6.97 7.04
C TYR A 176 1.92 -7.07 7.52
N SER A 177 0.99 -6.42 6.80
CA SER A 177 -0.43 -6.40 7.12
C SER A 177 -1.21 -7.30 6.18
N LEU A 178 -1.86 -8.31 6.72
CA LEU A 178 -2.82 -9.18 6.03
C LEU A 178 -4.21 -8.56 6.18
N LEU A 179 -4.83 -8.16 5.08
CA LEU A 179 -6.08 -7.42 5.09
C LEU A 179 -7.25 -8.34 4.72
N ALA A 180 -8.32 -8.31 5.49
CA ALA A 180 -9.54 -9.02 5.14
C ALA A 180 -10.15 -8.45 3.85
N PHE A 181 -10.51 -9.35 2.93
CA PHE A 181 -11.23 -9.04 1.71
C PHE A 181 -12.73 -8.96 2.00
N TYR A 182 -13.40 -8.06 1.31
CA TYR A 182 -14.86 -7.97 1.25
C TYR A 182 -15.31 -7.99 -0.22
N PRO A 183 -16.31 -8.83 -0.59
CA PRO A 183 -16.76 -8.97 -1.96
C PRO A 183 -17.32 -7.67 -2.53
N GLN A 184 -16.79 -7.26 -3.68
CA GLN A 184 -17.24 -6.06 -4.36
C GLN A 184 -16.69 -5.94 -5.77
N PHE A 185 -17.22 -5.00 -6.55
CA PHE A 185 -16.89 -4.72 -7.94
C PHE A 185 -17.11 -5.97 -8.81
N TYR A 186 -16.08 -6.50 -9.46
CA TYR A 186 -16.20 -7.72 -10.27
C TYR A 186 -16.11 -9.03 -9.44
N LEU A 187 -15.41 -9.01 -8.30
CA LEU A 187 -15.35 -10.14 -7.37
C LEU A 187 -16.37 -9.96 -6.25
N ASN A 188 -17.65 -9.97 -6.62
CA ASN A 188 -18.79 -9.80 -5.70
C ASN A 188 -19.46 -11.13 -5.34
N ASP A 189 -19.01 -12.24 -5.92
CA ASP A 189 -19.49 -13.60 -5.75
C ASP A 189 -18.60 -14.45 -4.83
N LEU A 190 -17.44 -13.93 -4.42
CA LEU A 190 -16.56 -14.59 -3.46
C LEU A 190 -17.01 -14.35 -2.02
N PRO A 191 -16.75 -15.29 -1.08
CA PRO A 191 -16.98 -15.05 0.34
C PRO A 191 -16.00 -14.00 0.89
N THR A 192 -16.40 -13.35 1.97
CA THR A 192 -15.48 -12.52 2.78
C THR A 192 -14.39 -13.40 3.40
N THR A 193 -13.18 -12.89 3.59
CA THR A 193 -12.11 -13.61 4.30
C THR A 193 -12.60 -14.11 5.66
N SER A 194 -12.49 -15.41 5.93
CA SER A 194 -12.84 -15.97 7.24
C SER A 194 -11.72 -15.71 8.26
N ARG A 195 -12.08 -15.70 9.53
CA ARG A 195 -11.11 -15.60 10.64
C ARG A 195 -10.08 -16.74 10.58
N SER A 196 -10.52 -17.96 10.31
CA SER A 196 -9.62 -19.13 10.20
C SER A 196 -8.62 -18.98 9.04
N HIS A 197 -9.07 -18.50 7.86
CA HIS A 197 -8.21 -18.21 6.72
C HIS A 197 -7.15 -17.15 7.08
N ALA A 198 -7.56 -16.02 7.67
CA ALA A 198 -6.63 -14.96 8.07
C ALA A 198 -5.57 -15.45 9.09
N LEU A 199 -5.97 -16.30 10.05
CA LEU A 199 -5.04 -16.88 11.03
C LEU A 199 -4.05 -17.84 10.36
N ARG A 200 -4.49 -18.73 9.47
CA ARG A 200 -3.58 -19.63 8.74
C ARG A 200 -2.58 -18.85 7.88
N CYS A 201 -3.03 -17.79 7.20
CA CYS A 201 -2.15 -16.91 6.43
C CYS A 201 -1.13 -16.19 7.31
N ARG A 202 -1.52 -15.71 8.50
CA ARG A 202 -0.58 -15.13 9.46
C ARG A 202 0.47 -16.13 9.90
N ASP A 203 0.05 -17.34 10.29
CA ASP A 203 0.94 -18.41 10.73
C ASP A 203 1.92 -18.82 9.59
N ALA A 204 1.46 -18.83 8.33
CA ALA A 204 2.31 -19.06 7.16
C ALA A 204 3.37 -17.95 7.00
N ALA A 205 2.98 -16.69 7.16
CA ALA A 205 3.91 -15.56 7.07
C ALA A 205 4.95 -15.55 8.20
N GLU A 206 4.57 -15.89 9.43
CA GLU A 206 5.48 -16.01 10.57
C GLU A 206 6.47 -17.18 10.38
N LYS A 207 5.98 -18.33 9.87
CA LYS A 207 6.83 -19.48 9.52
C LYS A 207 7.83 -19.17 8.41
N ALA A 208 7.46 -18.29 7.47
CA ALA A 208 8.36 -17.80 6.42
C ALA A 208 9.42 -16.80 6.94
N GLY A 209 9.45 -16.49 8.24
CA GLY A 209 10.50 -15.74 8.92
C GLY A 209 10.16 -14.29 9.24
N LEU A 210 8.94 -13.82 8.98
CA LEU A 210 8.53 -12.48 9.38
C LEU A 210 8.21 -12.39 10.88
N ARG A 211 8.61 -11.28 11.52
CA ARG A 211 8.43 -11.04 12.96
C ARG A 211 7.31 -10.06 13.29
N ASN A 212 6.82 -9.34 12.30
CA ASN A 212 5.90 -8.21 12.46
C ASN A 212 4.67 -8.37 11.57
N VAL A 213 3.87 -9.42 11.81
CA VAL A 213 2.69 -9.76 11.01
C VAL A 213 1.41 -9.35 11.73
N HIS A 214 0.55 -8.59 11.05
CA HIS A 214 -0.71 -8.10 11.60
C HIS A 214 -1.89 -8.45 10.70
N ILE A 215 -3.04 -8.79 11.30
CA ILE A 215 -4.30 -8.91 10.57
C ILE A 215 -5.04 -7.58 10.68
N GLY A 216 -5.29 -6.95 9.54
CA GLY A 216 -6.07 -5.72 9.44
C GLY A 216 -7.51 -5.97 8.99
N ASN A 217 -8.33 -4.91 9.04
CA ASN A 217 -9.77 -4.99 8.70
C ASN A 217 -10.52 -6.10 9.45
N VAL A 218 -10.15 -6.36 10.71
CA VAL A 218 -10.68 -7.47 11.53
C VAL A 218 -12.21 -7.46 11.67
N HIS A 219 -12.83 -6.29 11.54
CA HIS A 219 -14.29 -6.12 11.55
C HIS A 219 -14.98 -6.69 10.30
N LEU A 220 -14.22 -7.00 9.25
CA LEU A 220 -14.73 -7.64 8.02
C LEU A 220 -14.58 -9.15 8.03
N LEU A 221 -13.86 -9.73 9.01
CA LEU A 221 -13.64 -11.18 9.06
C LEU A 221 -14.96 -11.91 9.32
N ALA A 222 -15.29 -12.86 8.44
CA ALA A 222 -16.41 -13.76 8.65
C ALA A 222 -16.13 -14.74 9.81
N GLU A 223 -17.12 -15.00 10.65
CA GLU A 223 -17.06 -16.10 11.62
C GLU A 223 -17.46 -17.39 10.91
N GLY A 224 -16.50 -18.29 10.77
CA GLY A 224 -16.73 -19.68 10.35
C GLY A 224 -16.72 -19.92 8.82
N TYR A 225 -15.77 -20.69 8.40
CA TYR A 225 -15.86 -21.81 7.43
C TYR A 225 -15.08 -22.99 8.02
#